data_f5a19c82ef6a00703036aff499f2ca80
#
_entry.id   f5a19c82ef6a00703036aff499f2ca80
#
_cell.length_a   1.000
_cell.length_b   1.000
_cell.length_c   1.000
_cell.angle_alpha   90.00
_cell.angle_beta   90.00
_cell.angle_gamma   90.00
#
_symmetry.space_group_name_H-M   'P 1'
#
loop_
_entity.id
_entity.type
_entity.pdbx_description
1 polymer ?
#
loop_
_entity_poly.entity_id
_entity_poly.type
_entity_poly.pdbx_seq_one_letter_code
_entity_poly.pdbx_strand_id
1 'polypeptide(L)' 'MRKGDYMVISEQIRMLCAKLNISKAELARRLGQSPQNLNAKLKRESFTIEELKKIADVTGVEFKHRFAFASGEEI' A
#
# COMPACT_ATOMS: atom_id res chain seq x y z
N MET A 1 -19.97 -5.89 -4.58
CA MET A 1 -18.79 -5.11 -4.99
C MET A 1 -18.15 -5.74 -6.22
N ARG A 2 -17.87 -4.93 -7.20
CA ARG A 2 -17.28 -5.43 -8.44
C ARG A 2 -15.78 -5.62 -8.26
N LYS A 3 -15.22 -6.53 -9.06
CA LYS A 3 -13.81 -6.84 -8.97
C LYS A 3 -12.91 -5.62 -9.21
N GLY A 4 -13.34 -4.70 -10.07
CA GLY A 4 -12.56 -3.52 -10.38
C GLY A 4 -12.65 -2.40 -9.34
N ASP A 5 -13.50 -2.56 -8.32
CA ASP A 5 -13.72 -1.50 -7.35
C ASP A 5 -12.71 -1.50 -6.22
N TYR A 6 -11.93 -2.56 -6.07
CA TYR A 6 -10.89 -2.61 -5.05
C TYR A 6 -9.79 -3.57 -5.46
N MET A 7 -8.62 -3.33 -4.90
CA MET A 7 -7.44 -4.16 -5.11
C MET A 7 -6.95 -4.64 -3.77
N VAL A 8 -6.25 -5.78 -3.78
CA VAL A 8 -5.52 -6.20 -2.58
C VAL A 8 -4.33 -5.26 -2.37
N ILE A 9 -3.86 -5.20 -1.14
CA ILE A 9 -2.81 -4.24 -0.75
C ILE A 9 -1.54 -4.41 -1.57
N SER A 10 -1.12 -5.65 -1.84
CA SER A 10 0.12 -5.86 -2.61
C SER A 10 0.01 -5.28 -4.02
N GLU A 11 -1.16 -5.39 -4.65
CA GLU A 11 -1.37 -4.80 -5.96
C GLU A 11 -1.32 -3.28 -5.90
N GLN A 12 -1.92 -2.69 -4.87
CA GLN A 12 -1.88 -1.25 -4.69
C GLN A 12 -0.45 -0.75 -4.51
N ILE A 13 0.35 -1.47 -3.74
CA ILE A 13 1.75 -1.09 -3.53
C ILE A 13 2.54 -1.22 -4.82
N ARG A 14 2.31 -2.27 -5.60
CA ARG A 14 2.97 -2.43 -6.90
C ARG A 14 2.60 -1.30 -7.85
N MET A 15 1.33 -0.93 -7.88
CA MET A 15 0.89 0.19 -8.71
C MET A 15 1.52 1.51 -8.26
N LEU A 16 1.60 1.71 -6.95
CA LEU A 16 2.23 2.91 -6.42
C LEU A 16 3.68 3.01 -6.89
N CYS A 17 4.43 1.91 -6.75
CA CYS A 17 5.82 1.88 -7.21
C CYS A 17 5.92 2.15 -8.72
N ALA A 18 5.03 1.56 -9.50
CA ALA A 18 5.03 1.75 -10.95
C ALA A 18 4.77 3.22 -11.31
N LYS A 19 3.77 3.83 -10.66
CA LYS A 19 3.43 5.23 -10.93
C LYS A 19 4.56 6.17 -10.54
N LEU A 20 5.28 5.87 -9.49
CA LEU A 20 6.38 6.70 -9.02
C LEU A 20 7.70 6.32 -9.69
N ASN A 21 7.70 5.27 -10.50
CA ASN A 21 8.88 4.79 -11.21
C ASN A 21 10.01 4.43 -10.24
N ILE A 22 9.67 3.74 -9.16
CA ILE A 22 10.65 3.22 -8.21
C ILE A 22 10.51 1.71 -8.14
N SER A 23 11.61 1.04 -7.78
CA SER A 23 11.59 -0.41 -7.61
C SER A 23 11.09 -0.77 -6.22
N LYS A 24 10.69 -2.02 -6.04
CA LYS A 24 10.33 -2.51 -4.71
C LYS A 24 11.55 -2.46 -3.78
N ALA A 25 12.75 -2.69 -4.32
CA ALA A 25 13.97 -2.59 -3.54
C ALA A 25 14.18 -1.16 -3.03
N GLU A 26 13.90 -0.17 -3.87
CA GLU A 26 14.01 1.22 -3.46
C GLU A 26 12.98 1.55 -2.38
N LEU A 27 11.75 1.04 -2.52
CA LEU A 27 10.74 1.23 -1.49
C LEU A 27 11.19 0.61 -0.16
N ALA A 28 11.72 -0.61 -0.21
CA ALA A 28 12.22 -1.28 0.99
C ALA A 28 13.32 -0.45 1.65
N ARG A 29 14.23 0.11 0.85
CA ARG A 29 15.31 0.95 1.36
C ARG A 29 14.74 2.16 2.10
N ARG A 30 13.76 2.82 1.51
CA ARG A 30 13.12 3.99 2.12
C ARG A 30 12.42 3.65 3.43
N LEU A 31 11.92 2.41 3.53
CA LEU A 31 11.24 1.93 4.73
C LEU A 31 12.21 1.40 5.78
N GLY A 32 13.50 1.30 5.46
CA GLY A 32 14.47 0.74 6.38
C GLY A 32 14.38 -0.77 6.49
N GLN A 33 13.90 -1.44 5.45
CA GLN A 33 13.73 -2.89 5.42
C GLN A 33 14.56 -3.50 4.30
N SER A 34 14.82 -4.80 4.41
CA SER A 34 15.44 -5.53 3.31
C SER A 34 14.38 -5.82 2.23
N PRO A 35 14.81 -5.96 0.96
CA PRO A 35 13.87 -6.34 -0.11
C PRO A 35 13.18 -7.66 0.17
N GLN A 36 13.87 -8.63 0.80
CA GLN A 36 13.28 -9.91 1.14
C GLN A 36 12.15 -9.75 2.14
N ASN A 37 12.34 -8.88 3.13
CA ASN A 37 11.33 -8.63 4.15
C ASN A 37 10.08 -8.02 3.53
N LEU A 38 10.27 -7.02 2.66
CA LEU A 38 9.13 -6.40 1.97
C LEU A 38 8.42 -7.41 1.08
N ASN A 39 9.17 -8.23 0.33
CA ASN A 39 8.58 -9.25 -0.53
C ASN A 39 7.76 -10.26 0.28
N ALA A 40 8.24 -10.65 1.45
CA ALA A 40 7.50 -11.58 2.31
C ALA A 40 6.17 -10.96 2.77
N LYS A 41 6.19 -9.68 3.12
CA LYS A 41 4.96 -8.98 3.51
C LYS A 41 3.99 -8.86 2.35
N LEU A 42 4.49 -8.59 1.15
CA LEU A 42 3.64 -8.50 -0.04
C LEU A 42 2.97 -9.83 -0.33
N LYS A 43 3.70 -10.93 -0.19
CA LYS A 43 3.14 -12.26 -0.41
C LYS A 43 2.05 -12.60 0.59
N ARG A 44 2.24 -12.22 1.84
CA ARG A 44 1.29 -12.53 2.91
C ARG A 44 0.17 -11.52 3.03
N GLU A 45 0.23 -10.40 2.28
CA GLU A 45 -0.70 -9.28 2.42
C GLU A 45 -0.74 -8.80 3.88
N SER A 46 0.42 -8.78 4.53
CA SER A 46 0.52 -8.57 5.97
C SER A 46 1.02 -7.17 6.28
N PHE A 47 0.12 -6.19 6.18
CA PHE A 47 0.46 -4.80 6.44
C PHE A 47 -0.49 -4.22 7.48
N THR A 48 0.08 -3.54 8.47
CA THR A 48 -0.72 -2.77 9.41
C THR A 48 -1.02 -1.40 8.80
N ILE A 49 -2.01 -0.71 9.36
CA ILE A 49 -2.31 0.66 8.93
C ILE A 49 -1.09 1.56 9.11
N GLU A 50 -0.35 1.38 10.20
CA GLU A 50 0.84 2.17 10.45
C GLU A 50 1.89 1.96 9.37
N GLU A 51 2.06 0.71 8.91
CA GLU A 51 3.00 0.41 7.84
C GLU A 51 2.56 1.06 6.53
N LEU A 52 1.26 1.04 6.24
CA LEU A 52 0.74 1.66 5.03
C LEU A 52 0.91 3.18 5.08
N LYS A 53 0.71 3.78 6.23
CA LYS A 53 0.96 5.21 6.41
C LYS A 53 2.43 5.55 6.21
N LYS A 54 3.33 4.70 6.66
CA LYS A 54 4.75 4.91 6.46
C LYS A 54 5.13 4.81 4.99
N ILE A 55 4.53 3.86 4.27
CA ILE A 55 4.73 3.75 2.83
C ILE A 55 4.31 5.05 2.13
N ALA A 56 3.16 5.59 2.50
CA ALA A 56 2.69 6.85 1.95
C ALA A 56 3.68 7.98 2.25
N ASP A 57 4.17 8.01 3.48
CA ASP A 57 5.08 9.05 3.95
C ASP A 57 6.38 9.05 3.15
N VAL A 58 7.00 7.89 2.98
CA VAL A 58 8.29 7.80 2.29
C VAL A 58 8.18 7.91 0.77
N THR A 59 6.96 7.86 0.24
CA THR A 59 6.72 8.01 -1.19
C THR A 59 6.08 9.35 -1.55
N GLY A 60 5.76 10.16 -0.54
CA GLY A 60 5.20 11.48 -0.78
C GLY A 60 3.74 11.49 -1.20
N VAL A 61 3.01 10.42 -0.90
CA VAL A 61 1.57 10.35 -1.21
C VAL A 61 0.77 10.25 0.08
N GLU A 62 -0.53 10.38 -0.03
CA GLU A 62 -1.43 10.26 1.12
C GLU A 62 -2.10 8.89 1.10
N PHE A 63 -2.14 8.21 2.24
CA PHE A 63 -2.88 6.97 2.37
C PHE A 63 -4.23 7.29 3.02
N LYS A 64 -5.30 7.04 2.29
CA LYS A 64 -6.66 7.26 2.79
C LYS A 64 -7.32 5.93 3.08
N HIS A 65 -7.96 5.84 4.23
CA HIS A 65 -8.71 4.63 4.58
C HIS A 65 -9.97 5.05 5.32
N ARG A 66 -11.06 4.37 5.03
CA ARG A 66 -12.35 4.72 5.62
C ARG A 66 -13.33 3.59 5.45
N PHE A 67 -14.38 3.61 6.26
CA PHE A 67 -15.52 2.73 6.07
C PHE A 67 -16.59 3.51 5.31
N ALA A 68 -17.18 2.87 4.30
CA ALA A 68 -18.23 3.47 3.50
C ALA A 68 -19.54 2.75 3.81
N PHE A 69 -20.58 3.52 4.08
CA PHE A 69 -21.92 2.99 4.37
C PHE A 69 -22.77 3.03 3.11
N ALA A 70 -23.82 2.20 3.09
CA ALA A 70 -24.73 2.15 1.95
C ALA A 70 -25.40 3.49 1.69
N SER A 71 -25.52 4.34 2.72
CA SER A 71 -26.08 5.67 2.59
C SER A 71 -25.16 6.66 1.88
N GLY A 72 -23.91 6.29 1.65
CA GLY A 72 -22.90 7.18 1.09
C GLY A 72 -22.04 7.86 2.14
N GLU A 73 -22.37 7.69 3.40
CA GLU A 73 -21.57 8.24 4.50
C GLU A 73 -20.29 7.44 4.66
N GLU A 74 -19.22 8.10 5.07
CA GLU A 74 -17.92 7.46 5.30
C GLU A 74 -17.33 7.90 6.63
N ILE A 75 -16.64 6.97 7.27
CA ILE A 75 -15.91 7.28 8.50
C ILE A 75 -14.53 6.64 8.46
#